data_1ed7bcd85d1340f62c0121359b581bb9
#
_entry.id   1ed7bcd85d1340f62c0121359b581bb9
#
_cell.length_a   1.000
_cell.length_b   1.000
_cell.length_c   1.000
_cell.angle_alpha   90.00
_cell.angle_beta   90.00
_cell.angle_gamma   90.00
#
_symmetry.space_group_name_H-M   'P 1'
#
loop_
_entity.id
_entity.type
_entity.pdbx_description
1 polymer ?
#
loop_
_entity_poly.entity_id
_entity_poly.type
_entity_poly.pdbx_seq_one_letter_code
_entity_poly.pdbx_strand_id
1 'polypeptide(L)'
;INAVYTATRYGNVMCSRGSIIPLFIKQIKEGLPLTITNPDMTRFMMSLDDSVELVMFAFSQGNPGDILVQKSPGATIEVLAQALKELFNADNEIKIIGERHGEKVYETLCSKEEMAKAHDLDKFYRIPADFRDLNYSKYVQENDNKLISYKRSIAYKKEIEIKDGIDGVIEEIRSIAYSNNRLAN
;
A
#
# COMPACT_ATOMS: atom_id res chain seq x y z
N ILE A 1 28.10 -20.88 3.21
CA ILE A 1 27.12 -19.96 3.88
C ILE A 1 25.85 -20.07 3.07
N ASN A 2 24.80 -20.63 3.67
CA ASN A 2 23.48 -20.68 3.05
C ASN A 2 22.80 -19.34 3.34
N ALA A 3 22.84 -18.41 2.38
CA ALA A 3 22.12 -17.15 2.48
C ALA A 3 20.64 -17.37 2.15
N VAL A 4 19.76 -16.77 2.96
CA VAL A 4 18.31 -16.71 2.70
C VAL A 4 18.00 -15.39 2.02
N TYR A 5 17.39 -15.44 0.85
CA TYR A 5 16.94 -14.27 0.09
C TYR A 5 15.43 -14.16 0.17
N THR A 6 14.95 -13.03 0.67
CA THR A 6 13.53 -12.68 0.72
C THR A 6 13.31 -11.32 0.06
N ALA A 7 12.10 -11.03 -0.36
CA ALA A 7 11.70 -9.73 -0.86
C ALA A 7 10.61 -9.13 0.04
N THR A 8 10.61 -7.81 0.17
CA THR A 8 9.53 -7.06 0.80
C THR A 8 8.80 -6.22 -0.24
N ARG A 9 7.48 -6.15 -0.14
CA ARG A 9 6.64 -5.32 -1.00
C ARG A 9 5.73 -4.49 -0.12
N TYR A 10 5.78 -3.18 -0.28
CA TYR A 10 5.02 -2.23 0.51
C TYR A 10 4.53 -1.04 -0.32
N GLY A 11 3.56 -0.32 0.25
CA GLY A 11 2.95 0.84 -0.39
C GLY A 11 3.82 2.09 -0.34
N ASN A 12 3.19 3.24 -0.45
CA ASN A 12 3.86 4.52 -0.38
C ASN A 12 4.19 4.87 1.06
N VAL A 13 5.47 5.05 1.37
CA VAL A 13 5.90 5.54 2.68
C VAL A 13 5.53 7.02 2.78
N MET A 14 4.62 7.34 3.72
CA MET A 14 4.11 8.69 3.91
C MET A 14 5.21 9.67 4.30
N CYS A 15 5.05 10.92 3.91
CA CYS A 15 6.00 12.00 4.16
C CYS A 15 7.43 11.74 3.65
N SER A 16 7.63 10.76 2.78
CA SER A 16 8.92 10.53 2.13
C SER A 16 9.28 11.70 1.22
N ARG A 17 10.59 11.94 1.04
CA ARG A 17 11.10 13.05 0.24
C ARG A 17 10.59 12.98 -1.20
N GLY A 18 9.99 14.08 -1.69
CA GLY A 18 9.43 14.18 -3.03
C GLY A 18 8.08 13.48 -3.22
N SER A 19 7.47 12.98 -2.15
CA SER A 19 6.13 12.39 -2.21
C SER A 19 5.02 13.44 -2.17
N ILE A 20 3.79 12.98 -2.38
CA ILE A 20 2.61 13.84 -2.54
C ILE A 20 2.26 14.63 -1.27
N ILE A 21 2.44 14.05 -0.07
CA ILE A 21 2.12 14.72 1.18
C ILE A 21 2.98 15.98 1.40
N PRO A 22 4.32 15.92 1.32
CA PRO A 22 5.14 17.13 1.36
C PRO A 22 4.79 18.16 0.29
N LEU A 23 4.42 17.71 -0.92
CA LEU A 23 3.97 18.62 -1.99
C LEU A 23 2.70 19.37 -1.58
N PHE A 24 1.68 18.67 -1.09
CA PHE A 24 0.43 19.28 -0.66
C PHE A 24 0.63 20.21 0.52
N ILE A 25 1.45 19.84 1.51
CA ILE A 25 1.78 20.71 2.65
C ILE A 25 2.46 21.99 2.15
N LYS A 26 3.39 21.89 1.21
CA LYS A 26 4.02 23.05 0.61
C LYS A 26 2.99 23.94 -0.08
N GLN A 27 2.12 23.39 -0.90
CA GLN A 27 1.07 24.13 -1.61
C GLN A 27 0.11 24.83 -0.62
N ILE A 28 -0.28 24.14 0.46
CA ILE A 28 -1.10 24.75 1.52
C ILE A 28 -0.39 25.95 2.15
N LYS A 29 0.87 25.79 2.58
CA LYS A 29 1.66 26.86 3.21
C LYS A 29 1.88 28.08 2.29
N GLU A 30 1.94 27.86 0.99
CA GLU A 30 2.13 28.91 -0.03
C GLU A 30 0.81 29.51 -0.55
N GLY A 31 -0.35 29.04 -0.05
CA GLY A 31 -1.67 29.50 -0.53
C GLY A 31 -1.98 29.09 -1.97
N LEU A 32 -1.28 28.05 -2.49
CA LEU A 32 -1.46 27.55 -3.85
C LEU A 32 -2.53 26.45 -3.90
N PRO A 33 -3.19 26.24 -5.05
CA PRO A 33 -4.08 25.09 -5.22
C PRO A 33 -3.34 23.77 -5.02
N LEU A 34 -4.01 22.78 -4.39
CA LEU A 34 -3.52 21.41 -4.33
C LEU A 34 -3.71 20.75 -5.70
N THR A 35 -2.62 20.42 -6.36
CA THR A 35 -2.65 19.84 -7.70
C THR A 35 -2.73 18.32 -7.65
N ILE A 36 -3.81 17.74 -8.17
CA ILE A 36 -4.01 16.29 -8.27
C ILE A 36 -4.13 15.88 -9.74
N THR A 37 -3.61 14.71 -10.07
CA THR A 37 -3.66 14.19 -11.45
C THR A 37 -5.01 13.56 -11.76
N ASN A 38 -5.50 12.70 -10.87
CA ASN A 38 -6.81 12.08 -10.95
C ASN A 38 -7.34 11.86 -9.51
N PRO A 39 -8.55 12.34 -9.18
CA PRO A 39 -9.12 12.23 -7.83
C PRO A 39 -9.32 10.77 -7.37
N ASP A 40 -9.70 9.87 -8.30
CA ASP A 40 -9.98 8.46 -8.02
C ASP A 40 -8.74 7.58 -7.92
N MET A 41 -7.57 8.16 -8.18
CA MET A 41 -6.30 7.44 -8.11
C MET A 41 -6.03 6.96 -6.69
N THR A 42 -5.86 5.64 -6.52
CA THR A 42 -5.65 5.03 -5.20
C THR A 42 -4.17 4.80 -4.91
N ARG A 43 -3.79 4.99 -3.64
CA ARG A 43 -2.45 4.68 -3.12
C ARG A 43 -2.58 3.95 -1.80
N PHE A 44 -1.71 2.97 -1.58
CA PHE A 44 -1.54 2.34 -0.28
C PHE A 44 -0.54 3.15 0.52
N MET A 45 -0.90 3.46 1.75
CA MET A 45 -0.08 4.32 2.62
C MET A 45 0.40 3.55 3.83
N MET A 46 1.61 3.84 4.26
CA MET A 46 2.22 3.24 5.44
C MET A 46 3.19 4.21 6.09
N SER A 47 3.44 4.02 7.37
CA SER A 47 4.46 4.77 8.08
C SER A 47 5.88 4.28 7.74
N LEU A 48 6.89 5.05 8.10
CA LEU A 48 8.27 4.60 8.03
C LEU A 48 8.51 3.43 8.99
N ASP A 49 7.89 3.48 10.18
CA ASP A 49 8.02 2.44 11.19
C ASP A 49 7.44 1.11 10.69
N ASP A 50 6.26 1.13 10.02
CA ASP A 50 5.70 -0.06 9.38
C ASP A 50 6.63 -0.65 8.32
N SER A 51 7.30 0.21 7.55
CA SER A 51 8.24 -0.25 6.53
C SER A 51 9.45 -0.95 7.14
N VAL A 52 9.95 -0.44 8.28
CA VAL A 52 11.03 -1.05 9.05
C VAL A 52 10.54 -2.35 9.69
N GLU A 53 9.34 -2.37 10.29
CA GLU A 53 8.75 -3.57 10.89
C GLU A 53 8.65 -4.70 9.87
N LEU A 54 8.18 -4.40 8.64
CA LEU A 54 8.11 -5.38 7.55
C LEU A 54 9.50 -5.96 7.22
N VAL A 55 10.53 -5.13 7.12
CA VAL A 55 11.89 -5.59 6.82
C VAL A 55 12.43 -6.46 7.95
N MET A 56 12.23 -6.04 9.20
CA MET A 56 12.65 -6.83 10.37
C MET A 56 11.91 -8.16 10.46
N PHE A 57 10.62 -8.16 10.12
CA PHE A 57 9.82 -9.38 10.03
C PHE A 57 10.36 -10.31 8.93
N ALA A 58 10.73 -9.75 7.76
CA ALA A 58 11.33 -10.52 6.67
C ALA A 58 12.64 -11.20 7.07
N PHE A 59 13.50 -10.50 7.82
CA PHE A 59 14.74 -11.08 8.34
C PHE A 59 14.51 -12.22 9.35
N SER A 60 13.47 -12.10 10.18
CA SER A 60 13.23 -13.05 11.25
C SER A 60 12.39 -14.26 10.83
N GLN A 61 11.49 -14.11 9.89
CA GLN A 61 10.44 -15.09 9.55
C GLN A 61 10.41 -15.51 8.08
N GLY A 62 11.20 -14.87 7.22
CA GLY A 62 11.21 -15.16 5.79
C GLY A 62 11.93 -16.46 5.45
N ASN A 63 11.36 -17.24 4.55
CA ASN A 63 12.00 -18.40 3.94
C ASN A 63 12.60 -18.03 2.57
N PRO A 64 13.51 -18.85 2.02
CA PRO A 64 14.12 -18.57 0.72
C PRO A 64 13.06 -18.35 -0.38
N GLY A 65 13.13 -17.20 -1.05
CA GLY A 65 12.23 -16.83 -2.14
C GLY A 65 10.86 -16.30 -1.73
N ASP A 66 10.58 -16.15 -0.44
CA ASP A 66 9.34 -15.53 0.03
C ASP A 66 9.28 -14.05 -0.36
N ILE A 67 8.05 -13.59 -0.69
CA ILE A 67 7.71 -12.17 -0.78
C ILE A 67 6.79 -11.85 0.40
N LEU A 68 7.23 -10.92 1.24
CA LEU A 68 6.45 -10.43 2.37
C LEU A 68 5.81 -9.08 2.02
N VAL A 69 4.51 -8.95 2.26
CA VAL A 69 3.72 -7.81 1.83
C VAL A 69 3.03 -7.19 3.03
N GLN A 70 3.21 -5.88 3.21
CA GLN A 70 2.50 -5.09 4.22
C GLN A 70 1.02 -4.97 3.85
N LYS A 71 0.12 -5.20 4.80
CA LYS A 71 -1.30 -4.88 4.69
C LYS A 71 -1.50 -3.40 4.99
N SER A 72 -1.29 -2.56 3.99
CA SER A 72 -1.42 -1.12 4.12
C SER A 72 -2.83 -0.65 3.78
N PRO A 73 -3.39 0.33 4.51
CA PRO A 73 -4.66 0.96 4.13
C PRO A 73 -4.52 1.69 2.79
N GLY A 74 -5.59 1.71 2.03
CA GLY A 74 -5.68 2.45 0.77
C GLY A 74 -6.49 3.73 0.92
N ALA A 75 -6.08 4.78 0.22
CA ALA A 75 -6.87 6.01 0.10
C ALA A 75 -6.82 6.55 -1.32
N THR A 76 -7.85 7.28 -1.72
CA THR A 76 -7.79 8.05 -2.96
C THR A 76 -6.97 9.32 -2.74
N ILE A 77 -6.41 9.87 -3.83
CA ILE A 77 -5.64 11.11 -3.76
C ILE A 77 -6.54 12.29 -3.35
N GLU A 78 -7.81 12.25 -3.74
CA GLU A 78 -8.79 13.26 -3.30
C GLU A 78 -9.01 13.22 -1.79
N VAL A 79 -9.24 12.02 -1.21
CA VAL A 79 -9.39 11.85 0.25
C VAL A 79 -8.15 12.33 0.99
N LEU A 80 -6.96 12.03 0.47
CA LEU A 80 -5.70 12.51 1.05
C LEU A 80 -5.60 14.04 1.02
N ALA A 81 -5.98 14.67 -0.10
CA ALA A 81 -5.96 16.12 -0.23
C ALA A 81 -6.95 16.78 0.74
N GLN A 82 -8.16 16.24 0.87
CA GLN A 82 -9.16 16.73 1.83
C GLN A 82 -8.68 16.59 3.28
N ALA A 83 -8.15 15.42 3.65
CA ALA A 83 -7.61 15.17 4.98
C ALA A 83 -6.50 16.18 5.36
N LEU A 84 -5.62 16.51 4.42
CA LEU A 84 -4.59 17.51 4.66
C LEU A 84 -5.16 18.92 4.79
N LYS A 85 -6.16 19.28 3.98
CA LYS A 85 -6.87 20.58 4.13
C LYS A 85 -7.50 20.70 5.51
N GLU A 86 -8.19 19.67 5.99
CA GLU A 86 -8.79 19.65 7.33
C GLU A 86 -7.72 19.74 8.42
N LEU A 87 -6.64 18.93 8.32
CA LEU A 87 -5.55 18.93 9.29
C LEU A 87 -4.87 20.29 9.44
N PHE A 88 -4.72 21.04 8.34
CA PHE A 88 -4.09 22.38 8.32
C PHE A 88 -5.11 23.53 8.40
N ASN A 89 -6.42 23.21 8.55
CA ASN A 89 -7.50 24.19 8.50
C ASN A 89 -7.38 25.13 7.28
N ALA A 90 -7.15 24.52 6.10
CA ALA A 90 -6.86 25.22 4.85
C ALA A 90 -8.08 25.20 3.91
N ASP A 91 -8.27 26.29 3.17
CA ASP A 91 -9.36 26.47 2.20
C ASP A 91 -8.88 26.41 0.74
N ASN A 92 -7.62 26.04 0.52
CA ASN A 92 -7.01 25.96 -0.80
C ASN A 92 -7.89 25.16 -1.79
N GLU A 93 -7.98 25.62 -3.03
CA GLU A 93 -8.65 24.91 -4.11
C GLU A 93 -7.93 23.58 -4.43
N ILE A 94 -8.68 22.55 -4.79
CA ILE A 94 -8.14 21.33 -5.39
C ILE A 94 -8.26 21.44 -6.90
N LYS A 95 -7.10 21.42 -7.60
CA LYS A 95 -7.03 21.56 -9.05
C LYS A 95 -6.62 20.25 -9.71
N ILE A 96 -7.47 19.73 -10.59
CA ILE A 96 -7.17 18.54 -11.39
C ILE A 96 -6.31 18.97 -12.57
N ILE A 97 -5.11 18.35 -12.69
CA ILE A 97 -4.14 18.65 -13.76
C ILE A 97 -4.05 17.57 -14.85
N GLY A 98 -4.78 16.47 -14.68
CA GLY A 98 -4.79 15.33 -15.61
C GLY A 98 -3.67 14.32 -15.34
N GLU A 99 -3.88 13.10 -15.83
CA GLU A 99 -2.95 11.99 -15.67
C GLU A 99 -1.70 12.17 -16.54
N ARG A 100 -0.55 11.72 -16.03
CA ARG A 100 0.69 11.65 -16.79
C ARG A 100 0.78 10.31 -17.52
N HIS A 101 1.47 10.30 -18.66
CA HIS A 101 1.71 9.06 -19.39
C HIS A 101 2.42 8.02 -18.50
N GLY A 102 1.85 6.81 -18.43
CA GLY A 102 2.39 5.71 -17.64
C GLY A 102 2.07 5.75 -16.15
N GLU A 103 1.30 6.72 -15.68
CA GLU A 103 0.87 6.80 -14.29
C GLU A 103 -0.25 5.77 -14.03
N LYS A 104 -0.08 4.97 -12.95
CA LYS A 104 -1.11 3.99 -12.57
C LYS A 104 -2.24 4.66 -11.81
N VAL A 105 -3.47 4.42 -12.24
CA VAL A 105 -4.67 4.86 -11.51
C VAL A 105 -4.84 4.05 -10.22
N TYR A 106 -4.66 2.72 -10.31
CA TYR A 106 -4.79 1.81 -9.16
C TYR A 106 -3.47 1.10 -8.90
N GLU A 107 -3.01 1.17 -7.67
CA GLU A 107 -1.86 0.40 -7.21
C GLU A 107 -2.28 -1.01 -6.80
N THR A 108 -1.35 -1.96 -6.93
CA THR A 108 -1.57 -3.36 -6.56
C THR A 108 -0.41 -3.84 -5.69
N LEU A 109 -0.70 -4.21 -4.44
CA LEU A 109 0.29 -4.84 -3.56
C LEU A 109 0.41 -6.34 -3.80
N CYS A 110 -0.70 -7.01 -4.06
CA CYS A 110 -0.74 -8.44 -4.40
C CYS A 110 -1.64 -8.65 -5.61
N SER A 111 -1.20 -9.49 -6.54
CA SER A 111 -2.08 -9.94 -7.61
C SER A 111 -3.08 -10.97 -7.09
N LYS A 112 -4.13 -11.24 -7.89
CA LYS A 112 -5.13 -12.25 -7.57
C LYS A 112 -4.54 -13.64 -7.42
N GLU A 113 -3.59 -13.97 -8.28
CA GLU A 113 -2.87 -15.24 -8.29
C GLU A 113 -1.94 -15.38 -7.08
N GLU A 114 -1.29 -14.30 -6.70
CA GLU A 114 -0.48 -14.25 -5.48
C GLU A 114 -1.34 -14.45 -4.23
N MET A 115 -2.49 -13.77 -4.14
CA MET A 115 -3.42 -13.90 -3.02
C MET A 115 -3.99 -15.31 -2.87
N ALA A 116 -4.15 -16.06 -3.97
CA ALA A 116 -4.65 -17.44 -3.92
C ALA A 116 -3.70 -18.38 -3.15
N LYS A 117 -2.40 -18.06 -3.08
CA LYS A 117 -1.38 -18.86 -2.39
C LYS A 117 -0.76 -18.14 -1.19
N ALA A 118 -1.16 -16.90 -0.91
CA ALA A 118 -0.64 -16.13 0.19
C ALA A 118 -1.07 -16.69 1.54
N HIS A 119 -0.16 -16.66 2.50
CA HIS A 119 -0.44 -16.92 3.91
C HIS A 119 -0.74 -15.61 4.61
N ASP A 120 -1.87 -15.56 5.32
CA ASP A 120 -2.22 -14.44 6.17
C ASP A 120 -1.47 -14.54 7.50
N LEU A 121 -0.68 -13.50 7.83
CA LEU A 121 0.15 -13.41 9.03
C LEU A 121 -0.19 -12.15 9.83
N ASP A 122 -1.47 -11.90 10.03
CA ASP A 122 -2.00 -10.72 10.73
C ASP A 122 -1.67 -9.41 9.99
N LYS A 123 -0.58 -8.73 10.30
CA LYS A 123 -0.16 -7.47 9.66
C LYS A 123 0.40 -7.65 8.25
N PHE A 124 0.79 -8.87 7.87
CA PHE A 124 1.51 -9.17 6.64
C PHE A 124 0.87 -10.29 5.85
N TYR A 125 1.09 -10.30 4.55
CA TYR A 125 0.94 -11.49 3.72
C TYR A 125 2.31 -12.05 3.39
N ARG A 126 2.44 -13.38 3.46
CA ARG A 126 3.60 -14.12 2.92
C ARG A 126 3.18 -14.81 1.65
N ILE A 127 3.80 -14.46 0.54
CA ILE A 127 3.66 -15.15 -0.75
C ILE A 127 4.84 -16.09 -0.86
N PRO A 128 4.64 -17.42 -0.73
CA PRO A 128 5.73 -18.38 -0.80
C PRO A 128 6.31 -18.45 -2.20
N ALA A 129 7.60 -18.78 -2.28
CA ALA A 129 8.24 -19.09 -3.55
C ALA A 129 7.55 -20.26 -4.26
N ASP A 130 7.55 -20.21 -5.57
CA ASP A 130 7.02 -21.29 -6.40
C ASP A 130 8.17 -22.20 -6.84
N PHE A 131 8.35 -23.31 -6.13
CA PHE A 131 9.34 -24.32 -6.44
C PHE A 131 8.81 -25.45 -7.33
N ARG A 132 7.61 -25.27 -7.90
CA ARG A 132 7.02 -26.30 -8.76
C ARG A 132 7.85 -26.45 -10.04
N ASP A 133 8.11 -27.71 -10.40
CA ASP A 133 8.72 -28.04 -11.67
C ASP A 133 7.79 -27.65 -12.83
N LEU A 134 8.33 -27.13 -13.93
CA LEU A 134 7.59 -26.79 -15.16
C LEU A 134 7.01 -28.00 -15.90
N ASN A 135 7.08 -29.19 -15.30
CA ASN A 135 6.52 -30.40 -15.87
C ASN A 135 4.99 -30.43 -15.73
N TYR A 136 4.30 -29.94 -16.76
CA TYR A 136 2.84 -29.82 -16.81
C TYR A 136 2.09 -31.11 -16.57
N SER A 137 2.69 -32.29 -16.82
CA SER A 137 2.03 -33.59 -16.62
C SER A 137 1.68 -33.88 -15.14
N LYS A 138 2.36 -33.28 -14.19
CA LYS A 138 2.06 -33.39 -12.75
C LYS A 138 0.85 -32.56 -12.30
N TYR A 139 0.45 -31.54 -13.09
CA TYR A 139 -0.60 -30.61 -12.69
C TYR A 139 -2.00 -31.07 -13.05
N VAL A 140 -2.13 -32.06 -13.96
CA VAL A 140 -3.44 -32.58 -14.40
C VAL A 140 -4.10 -33.40 -13.30
N GLN A 141 -3.34 -33.98 -12.37
CA GLN A 141 -3.85 -34.83 -11.30
C GLN A 141 -4.21 -34.11 -10.00
N GLU A 142 -3.74 -32.88 -9.78
CA GLU A 142 -3.97 -32.12 -8.53
C GLU A 142 -5.15 -31.15 -8.58
N ASN A 143 -5.79 -30.96 -9.72
CA ASN A 143 -6.77 -29.88 -9.92
C ASN A 143 -8.16 -30.12 -9.32
N ASP A 144 -8.49 -31.32 -8.83
CA ASP A 144 -9.83 -31.62 -8.31
C ASP A 144 -10.12 -31.02 -6.91
N ASN A 145 -9.10 -30.56 -6.17
CA ASN A 145 -9.28 -30.07 -4.80
C ASN A 145 -9.13 -28.54 -4.62
N LYS A 146 -8.91 -27.75 -5.69
CA LYS A 146 -8.57 -26.31 -5.58
C LYS A 146 -9.68 -25.31 -5.89
N LEU A 147 -10.92 -25.76 -6.11
CA LEU A 147 -12.07 -24.86 -6.33
C LEU A 147 -12.48 -24.04 -5.10
N ILE A 148 -11.96 -24.39 -3.91
CA ILE A 148 -12.30 -23.70 -2.64
C ILE A 148 -11.55 -22.37 -2.44
N SER A 149 -10.38 -22.20 -3.07
CA SER A 149 -9.57 -20.98 -2.89
C SER A 149 -10.05 -19.78 -3.73
N TYR A 150 -10.84 -20.04 -4.79
CA TYR A 150 -11.33 -18.99 -5.69
C TYR A 150 -12.30 -18.00 -5.03
N LYS A 151 -13.04 -18.44 -4.01
CA LYS A 151 -14.01 -17.59 -3.27
C LYS A 151 -13.34 -16.55 -2.38
N ARG A 152 -12.09 -16.79 -1.89
CA ARG A 152 -11.35 -15.82 -1.08
C ARG A 152 -10.80 -14.64 -1.88
N SER A 153 -10.45 -14.82 -3.14
CA SER A 153 -9.88 -13.76 -3.98
C SER A 153 -10.90 -12.69 -4.40
N ILE A 154 -12.20 -13.00 -4.37
CA ILE A 154 -13.28 -12.03 -4.67
C ILE A 154 -13.53 -11.12 -3.45
N ALA A 155 -13.31 -11.62 -2.23
CA ALA A 155 -13.44 -10.83 -1.01
C ALA A 155 -12.41 -9.68 -0.97
N TYR A 156 -11.21 -9.88 -1.49
CA TYR A 156 -10.14 -8.88 -1.46
C TYR A 156 -10.45 -7.60 -2.26
N LYS A 157 -11.23 -7.69 -3.32
CA LYS A 157 -11.70 -6.49 -4.07
C LYS A 157 -12.72 -5.65 -3.28
N LYS A 158 -13.36 -6.27 -2.27
CA LYS A 158 -14.33 -5.61 -1.37
C LYS A 158 -13.69 -5.07 -0.09
N GLU A 159 -12.51 -5.58 0.31
CA GLU A 159 -11.81 -5.18 1.54
C GLU A 159 -10.82 -4.03 1.35
N ILE A 160 -10.64 -3.50 0.12
CA ILE A 160 -10.16 -2.13 -0.04
C ILE A 160 -11.38 -1.22 0.17
N GLU A 161 -12.11 -1.41 1.23
CA GLU A 161 -12.90 -0.33 1.80
C GLU A 161 -11.88 0.70 2.28
N ILE A 162 -12.05 1.91 1.79
CA ILE A 162 -11.38 3.10 2.32
C ILE A 162 -11.70 3.07 3.81
N LYS A 163 -10.76 2.49 4.57
CA LYS A 163 -10.95 2.29 5.99
C LYS A 163 -10.99 3.67 6.60
N ASP A 164 -12.16 4.03 7.10
CA ASP A 164 -12.41 5.22 7.91
C ASP A 164 -12.43 6.58 7.17
N GLY A 165 -12.45 6.63 5.84
CA GLY A 165 -12.62 7.91 5.11
C GLY A 165 -11.52 8.93 5.44
N ILE A 166 -11.90 10.20 5.51
CA ILE A 166 -11.00 11.33 5.81
C ILE A 166 -10.40 11.21 7.21
N ASP A 167 -11.20 10.83 8.21
CA ASP A 167 -10.78 10.75 9.61
C ASP A 167 -9.65 9.73 9.82
N GLY A 168 -9.72 8.56 9.19
CA GLY A 168 -8.65 7.56 9.28
C GLY A 168 -7.34 8.04 8.69
N VAL A 169 -7.39 8.75 7.56
CA VAL A 169 -6.19 9.34 6.95
C VAL A 169 -5.60 10.44 7.82
N ILE A 170 -6.45 11.27 8.44
CA ILE A 170 -6.02 12.32 9.39
C ILE A 170 -5.31 11.71 10.59
N GLU A 171 -5.89 10.68 11.22
CA GLU A 171 -5.30 10.02 12.38
C GLU A 171 -3.95 9.39 12.03
N GLU A 172 -3.83 8.76 10.88
CA GLU A 172 -2.57 8.17 10.46
C GLU A 172 -1.50 9.23 10.16
N ILE A 173 -1.86 10.34 9.49
CA ILE A 173 -0.95 11.46 9.26
C ILE A 173 -0.53 12.10 10.60
N ARG A 174 -1.45 12.27 11.54
CA ARG A 174 -1.15 12.80 12.88
C ARG A 174 -0.18 11.88 13.64
N SER A 175 -0.43 10.58 13.63
CA SER A 175 0.44 9.58 14.26
C SER A 175 1.88 9.70 13.77
N ILE A 176 2.06 9.83 12.45
CA ILE A 176 3.39 9.99 11.83
C ILE A 176 3.99 11.35 12.16
N ALA A 177 3.18 12.42 12.18
CA ALA A 177 3.64 13.76 12.51
C ALA A 177 4.19 13.84 13.95
N TYR A 178 3.49 13.23 14.90
CA TYR A 178 3.93 13.13 16.29
C TYR A 178 5.18 12.27 16.45
N SER A 179 5.27 11.14 15.73
CA SER A 179 6.45 10.25 15.80
C SER A 179 7.72 10.89 15.25
N ASN A 180 7.60 11.72 14.23
CA ASN A 180 8.76 12.22 13.49
C ASN A 180 9.12 13.68 13.76
N ASN A 181 8.34 14.43 14.56
CA ASN A 181 8.55 15.86 14.82
C ASN A 181 8.79 16.71 13.53
N ARG A 182 8.39 16.20 12.37
CA ARG A 182 8.73 16.75 11.03
C ARG A 182 7.69 17.71 10.46
N LEU A 183 6.49 17.74 11.04
CA LEU A 183 5.40 18.62 10.58
C LEU A 183 5.22 19.84 11.50
N ALA A 184 5.95 19.93 12.60
CA ALA A 184 5.83 21.01 13.60
C ALA A 184 6.71 22.24 13.32
N ASN A 185 7.51 22.25 12.24
CA ASN A 185 8.35 23.39 11.84
C ASN A 185 8.06 23.84 10.42
#